data_29036d743c0e2e20275a201d54477143
#
_entry.id   29036d743c0e2e20275a201d54477143
#
_cell.length_a   1.000
_cell.length_b   1.000
_cell.length_c   1.000
_cell.angle_alpha   90.00
_cell.angle_beta   90.00
_cell.angle_gamma   90.00
#
_symmetry.space_group_name_H-M   'P 1'
#
loop_
_entity.id
_entity.type
_entity.pdbx_description
1 polymer ?
#
loop_
_entity_poly.entity_id
_entity_poly.type
_entity_poly.pdbx_seq_one_letter_code
_entity_poly.pdbx_strand_id
1 'polypeptide(L)'
;MTKFAQQKRVPYTAQQLYVLVADVAKYPKFLPWCVGARIRSRINNLMVADLTIGFGPFRESFTSRVTLLPGTGEGPCAIRVEYENGPFKYLHNRWDFTPDPEGCLVDFYVDFEFKSLILQKAIGAVFTEAVQMMVNAFLKRAAAVYGTPTIAAPETPGALPLAETPEPIN
;
A
#
# COMPACT_ATOMS: atom_id res chain seq x y z
N MET A 1 -2.13 -18.30 11.43
CA MET A 1 -1.06 -17.31 11.28
C MET A 1 -0.79 -17.09 9.81
N THR A 2 -0.88 -15.87 9.35
CA THR A 2 -0.75 -15.54 7.93
C THR A 2 0.25 -14.40 7.77
N LYS A 3 1.32 -14.67 7.02
CA LYS A 3 2.40 -13.71 6.79
C LYS A 3 2.66 -13.53 5.32
N PHE A 4 3.02 -12.32 4.95
CA PHE A 4 3.42 -12.02 3.59
C PHE A 4 4.47 -10.92 3.62
N ALA A 5 5.52 -11.09 2.84
CA ALA A 5 6.58 -10.08 2.69
C ALA A 5 6.93 -9.99 1.22
N GLN A 6 7.08 -8.78 0.73
CA GLN A 6 7.42 -8.56 -0.68
C GLN A 6 8.23 -7.29 -0.82
N GLN A 7 9.24 -7.32 -1.67
CA GLN A 7 9.93 -6.13 -2.13
C GLN A 7 9.61 -5.92 -3.59
N LYS A 8 9.35 -4.69 -3.99
CA LYS A 8 9.05 -4.37 -5.38
C LYS A 8 9.62 -3.00 -5.72
N ARG A 9 10.35 -2.93 -6.83
CA ARG A 9 10.84 -1.67 -7.35
C ARG A 9 9.76 -1.06 -8.24
N VAL A 10 9.46 0.22 -8.03
CA VAL A 10 8.40 0.90 -8.76
C VAL A 10 8.94 2.21 -9.32
N PRO A 11 8.43 2.68 -10.50
CA PRO A 11 8.95 3.88 -11.16
C PRO A 11 8.31 5.18 -10.66
N TYR A 12 7.98 5.24 -9.38
CA TYR A 12 7.47 6.44 -8.72
C TYR A 12 8.38 6.74 -7.54
N THR A 13 8.41 7.99 -7.10
CA THR A 13 9.27 8.36 -5.97
C THR A 13 8.76 7.77 -4.67
N ALA A 14 9.66 7.64 -3.71
CA ALA A 14 9.26 7.17 -2.37
C ALA A 14 8.17 8.06 -1.79
N GLN A 15 8.27 9.37 -1.97
CA GLN A 15 7.26 10.31 -1.48
C GLN A 15 5.91 10.10 -2.15
N GLN A 16 5.89 9.85 -3.46
CA GLN A 16 4.64 9.61 -4.17
C GLN A 16 3.93 8.37 -3.62
N LEU A 17 4.65 7.29 -3.44
CA LEU A 17 4.06 6.06 -2.91
C LEU A 17 3.66 6.23 -1.45
N TYR A 18 4.49 6.88 -0.66
CA TYR A 18 4.19 7.14 0.74
C TYR A 18 2.87 7.91 0.89
N VAL A 19 2.71 8.99 0.13
CA VAL A 19 1.48 9.80 0.19
C VAL A 19 0.26 8.97 -0.18
N LEU A 20 0.40 8.13 -1.20
CA LEU A 20 -0.68 7.28 -1.67
C LEU A 20 -1.12 6.28 -0.60
N VAL A 21 -0.16 5.62 0.03
CA VAL A 21 -0.43 4.61 1.06
C VAL A 21 -0.91 5.26 2.36
N ALA A 22 -0.43 6.46 2.66
CA ALA A 22 -0.84 7.19 3.86
C ALA A 22 -2.28 7.72 3.76
N ASP A 23 -2.82 7.86 2.56
CA ASP A 23 -4.16 8.42 2.35
C ASP A 23 -5.23 7.34 2.50
N VAL A 24 -5.37 6.84 3.72
CA VAL A 24 -6.24 5.71 4.04
C VAL A 24 -7.70 6.01 3.72
N ALA A 25 -8.13 7.25 3.86
CA ALA A 25 -9.52 7.63 3.59
C ALA A 25 -9.94 7.36 2.14
N LYS A 26 -8.98 7.26 1.22
CA LYS A 26 -9.26 7.03 -0.19
C LYS A 26 -9.27 5.55 -0.57
N TYR A 27 -8.89 4.66 0.33
CA TYR A 27 -8.79 3.22 0.03
C TYR A 27 -10.04 2.64 -0.61
N PRO A 28 -11.27 2.96 -0.15
CA PRO A 28 -12.45 2.38 -0.78
C PRO A 28 -12.63 2.74 -2.25
N LYS A 29 -11.94 3.77 -2.72
CA LYS A 29 -12.07 4.20 -4.11
C LYS A 29 -11.30 3.30 -5.08
N PHE A 30 -10.32 2.53 -4.59
CA PHE A 30 -9.48 1.74 -5.50
C PHE A 30 -9.09 0.36 -4.99
N LEU A 31 -9.15 0.09 -3.69
CA LEU A 31 -8.85 -1.26 -3.19
C LEU A 31 -10.09 -2.15 -3.30
N PRO A 32 -10.00 -3.28 -4.01
CA PRO A 32 -11.19 -4.04 -4.36
C PRO A 32 -11.97 -4.60 -3.17
N TRP A 33 -11.30 -4.89 -2.07
CA TRP A 33 -11.97 -5.46 -0.91
C TRP A 33 -12.02 -4.51 0.28
N CYS A 34 -11.65 -3.25 0.10
CA CYS A 34 -11.85 -2.23 1.13
C CYS A 34 -13.14 -1.50 0.81
N VAL A 35 -14.17 -1.72 1.62
CA VAL A 35 -15.50 -1.18 1.36
C VAL A 35 -15.82 0.05 2.21
N GLY A 36 -14.97 0.39 3.17
CA GLY A 36 -15.13 1.58 3.98
C GLY A 36 -13.83 1.97 4.66
N ALA A 37 -13.65 3.26 4.88
CA ALA A 37 -12.50 3.78 5.62
C ALA A 37 -12.91 5.06 6.32
N ARG A 38 -12.51 5.21 7.57
CA ARG A 38 -12.82 6.40 8.36
C ARG A 38 -11.64 6.75 9.23
N ILE A 39 -11.22 8.01 9.18
CA ILE A 39 -10.16 8.50 10.05
C ILE A 39 -10.82 9.01 11.34
N ARG A 40 -10.50 8.37 12.46
CA ARG A 40 -11.02 8.77 13.76
C ARG A 40 -10.29 9.97 14.32
N SER A 41 -8.96 9.97 14.16
CA SER A 41 -8.16 11.09 14.65
C SER A 41 -6.83 11.10 13.90
N ARG A 42 -6.25 12.27 13.84
CA ARG A 42 -4.89 12.42 13.35
C ARG A 42 -4.23 13.53 14.14
N ILE A 43 -3.20 13.18 14.90
CA ILE A 43 -2.43 14.13 15.68
C ILE A 43 -0.98 13.91 15.27
N ASN A 44 -0.39 14.94 14.65
CA ASN A 44 0.97 14.86 14.12
C ASN A 44 1.06 13.66 13.16
N ASN A 45 1.94 12.71 13.43
CA ASN A 45 2.19 11.57 12.56
C ASN A 45 1.53 10.29 13.08
N LEU A 46 0.57 10.42 13.97
CA LEU A 46 -0.21 9.28 14.46
C LEU A 46 -1.66 9.41 14.02
N MET A 47 -2.13 8.43 13.27
CA MET A 47 -3.49 8.39 12.77
C MET A 47 -4.19 7.16 13.33
N VAL A 48 -5.44 7.32 13.77
CA VAL A 48 -6.27 6.19 14.14
C VAL A 48 -7.37 6.08 13.09
N ALA A 49 -7.46 4.92 12.48
CA ALA A 49 -8.36 4.72 11.35
C ALA A 49 -9.14 3.42 11.49
N ASP A 50 -10.39 3.46 11.03
CA ASP A 50 -11.22 2.26 10.88
C ASP A 50 -11.25 1.87 9.42
N LEU A 51 -11.03 0.59 9.16
CA LEU A 51 -11.19 0.02 7.83
C LEU A 51 -12.25 -1.06 7.88
N THR A 52 -13.09 -1.10 6.86
CA THR A 52 -14.04 -2.19 6.67
C THR A 52 -13.63 -2.97 5.44
N ILE A 53 -13.40 -4.25 5.62
CA ILE A 53 -13.03 -5.14 4.53
C ILE A 53 -14.21 -6.06 4.21
N GLY A 54 -14.44 -6.26 2.92
CA GLY A 54 -15.48 -7.17 2.43
C GLY A 54 -14.83 -8.26 1.61
N PHE A 55 -15.11 -9.51 1.95
CA PHE A 55 -14.54 -10.64 1.26
C PHE A 55 -15.59 -11.75 1.18
N GLY A 56 -16.12 -11.99 -0.02
CA GLY A 56 -17.22 -12.94 -0.19
C GLY A 56 -18.38 -12.55 0.71
N PRO A 57 -18.86 -13.48 1.56
CA PRO A 57 -19.94 -13.17 2.49
C PRO A 57 -19.46 -12.46 3.76
N PHE A 58 -18.16 -12.28 3.92
CA PHE A 58 -17.61 -11.70 5.14
C PHE A 58 -17.47 -10.20 5.01
N ARG A 59 -17.79 -9.49 6.09
CA ARG A 59 -17.59 -8.05 6.19
C ARG A 59 -17.13 -7.76 7.61
N GLU A 60 -15.91 -7.24 7.75
CA GLU A 60 -15.30 -7.02 9.05
C GLU A 60 -14.72 -5.62 9.12
N SER A 61 -14.88 -4.98 10.26
CA SER A 61 -14.28 -3.68 10.51
C SER A 61 -13.24 -3.79 11.61
N PHE A 62 -12.17 -3.04 11.47
CA PHE A 62 -11.14 -3.01 12.50
C PHE A 62 -10.54 -1.62 12.61
N THR A 63 -10.00 -1.32 13.79
CA THR A 63 -9.34 -0.06 14.08
C THR A 63 -7.84 -0.29 14.17
N SER A 64 -7.09 0.58 13.53
CA SER A 64 -5.64 0.52 13.51
C SER A 64 -5.03 1.84 13.93
N ARG A 65 -3.86 1.77 14.52
CA ARG A 65 -3.00 2.92 14.78
C ARG A 65 -1.94 2.95 13.70
N VAL A 66 -1.93 4.03 12.96
CA VAL A 66 -1.03 4.19 11.82
C VAL A 66 -0.01 5.25 12.17
N THR A 67 1.24 4.84 12.26
CA THR A 67 2.35 5.77 12.50
C THR A 67 2.95 6.14 11.17
N LEU A 68 2.96 7.44 10.86
CA LEU A 68 3.47 7.98 9.62
C LEU A 68 4.89 8.45 9.84
N LEU A 69 5.82 7.97 9.03
CA LEU A 69 7.24 8.29 9.14
C LEU A 69 7.70 8.90 7.81
N PRO A 70 7.41 10.20 7.61
CA PRO A 70 7.68 10.83 6.30
C PRO A 70 9.15 11.02 5.97
N GLY A 71 10.03 10.89 6.95
CA GLY A 71 11.44 11.16 6.72
C GLY A 71 11.70 12.62 6.45
N THR A 72 12.82 12.91 5.80
CA THR A 72 13.20 14.27 5.46
C THR A 72 13.55 14.35 3.98
N GLY A 73 13.04 15.39 3.31
CA GLY A 73 13.32 15.63 1.91
C GLY A 73 12.94 14.45 1.03
N GLU A 74 13.87 14.00 0.22
CA GLU A 74 13.66 12.88 -0.69
C GLU A 74 14.20 11.56 -0.14
N GLY A 75 14.45 11.51 1.16
CA GLY A 75 14.99 10.32 1.80
C GLY A 75 13.94 9.24 2.00
N PRO A 76 14.32 8.17 2.70
CA PRO A 76 13.39 7.07 2.97
C PRO A 76 12.22 7.51 3.82
N CYS A 77 11.08 6.89 3.60
CA CYS A 77 9.89 7.10 4.43
C CYS A 77 9.22 5.76 4.70
N ALA A 78 8.33 5.75 5.68
CA ALA A 78 7.77 4.49 6.14
C ALA A 78 6.41 4.70 6.78
N ILE A 79 5.64 3.61 6.88
CA ILE A 79 4.36 3.58 7.57
C ILE A 79 4.32 2.31 8.40
N ARG A 80 3.87 2.45 9.65
CA ARG A 80 3.72 1.32 10.58
C ARG A 80 2.27 1.24 11.01
N VAL A 81 1.68 0.06 10.90
CA VAL A 81 0.28 -0.15 11.24
C VAL A 81 0.20 -1.18 12.35
N GLU A 82 -0.41 -0.79 13.46
CA GLU A 82 -0.64 -1.66 14.61
C GLU A 82 -2.13 -1.82 14.83
N TYR A 83 -2.52 -3.04 15.13
CA TYR A 83 -3.92 -3.37 15.38
C TYR A 83 -4.35 -2.86 16.75
N GLU A 84 -5.54 -2.29 16.82
CA GLU A 84 -6.08 -1.82 18.08
C GLU A 84 -7.35 -2.57 18.48
N ASN A 85 -8.28 -2.77 17.55
CA ASN A 85 -9.55 -3.40 17.88
C ASN A 85 -10.22 -3.98 16.64
N GLY A 86 -10.84 -5.13 16.78
CA GLY A 86 -11.58 -5.77 15.70
C GLY A 86 -11.49 -7.28 15.72
N PRO A 87 -11.55 -7.94 14.55
CA PRO A 87 -11.66 -9.38 14.46
C PRO A 87 -10.35 -10.15 14.53
N PHE A 88 -9.23 -9.46 14.71
CA PHE A 88 -7.92 -10.11 14.71
C PHE A 88 -7.47 -10.45 16.12
N LYS A 89 -6.67 -11.49 16.25
CA LYS A 89 -5.88 -11.71 17.45
C LYS A 89 -4.74 -10.71 17.49
N TYR A 90 -4.13 -10.49 16.33
CA TYR A 90 -3.10 -9.48 16.14
C TYR A 90 -3.02 -9.13 14.65
N LEU A 91 -2.45 -7.99 14.35
CA LEU A 91 -2.11 -7.60 12.98
C LEU A 91 -0.97 -6.61 13.03
N HIS A 92 0.09 -6.91 12.30
CA HIS A 92 1.23 -6.03 12.11
C HIS A 92 1.43 -5.80 10.63
N ASN A 93 1.56 -4.55 10.24
CA ASN A 93 1.79 -4.23 8.84
C ASN A 93 2.81 -3.10 8.78
N ARG A 94 3.75 -3.19 7.86
CA ARG A 94 4.69 -2.11 7.67
C ARG A 94 5.00 -1.92 6.20
N TRP A 95 5.25 -0.67 5.86
CA TRP A 95 5.67 -0.26 4.54
C TRP A 95 6.94 0.54 4.70
N ASP A 96 7.95 0.23 3.91
CA ASP A 96 9.17 1.00 3.82
C ASP A 96 9.38 1.40 2.37
N PHE A 97 9.63 2.69 2.14
CA PHE A 97 9.83 3.23 0.80
C PHE A 97 11.24 3.79 0.75
N THR A 98 12.10 3.15 -0.01
CA THR A 98 13.52 3.52 -0.10
C THR A 98 13.79 4.07 -1.48
N PRO A 99 14.22 5.34 -1.60
CA PRO A 99 14.53 5.93 -2.91
C PRO A 99 15.64 5.16 -3.62
N ASP A 100 15.52 5.04 -4.94
CA ASP A 100 16.59 4.51 -5.75
C ASP A 100 16.59 5.27 -7.10
N PRO A 101 17.62 5.07 -7.94
CA PRO A 101 17.72 5.84 -9.19
C PRO A 101 16.52 5.64 -10.13
N GLU A 102 15.79 4.56 -9.98
CA GLU A 102 14.70 4.22 -10.89
C GLU A 102 13.31 4.43 -10.28
N GLY A 103 13.26 5.06 -9.11
CA GLY A 103 12.01 5.31 -8.42
C GLY A 103 12.15 5.04 -6.94
N CYS A 104 11.55 3.95 -6.48
CA CYS A 104 11.77 3.53 -5.12
C CYS A 104 11.59 2.01 -4.99
N LEU A 105 12.22 1.48 -3.94
CA LEU A 105 12.01 0.10 -3.53
C LEU A 105 10.93 0.12 -2.44
N VAL A 106 9.84 -0.58 -2.68
CA VAL A 106 8.75 -0.72 -1.70
C VAL A 106 8.94 -2.05 -0.99
N ASP A 107 9.05 -2.00 0.31
CA ASP A 107 9.19 -3.17 1.16
C ASP A 107 7.91 -3.29 1.99
N PHE A 108 7.14 -4.33 1.73
CA PHE A 108 5.84 -4.53 2.35
C PHE A 108 5.85 -5.78 3.21
N TYR A 109 5.30 -5.68 4.42
CA TYR A 109 5.18 -6.81 5.31
C TYR A 109 3.84 -6.77 6.04
N VAL A 110 3.17 -7.92 6.12
CA VAL A 110 1.97 -8.05 6.92
C VAL A 110 1.97 -9.42 7.60
N ASP A 111 1.53 -9.44 8.86
CA ASP A 111 1.41 -10.64 9.66
C ASP A 111 0.16 -10.49 10.50
N PHE A 112 -0.76 -11.43 10.40
CA PHE A 112 -2.01 -11.33 11.14
C PHE A 112 -2.62 -12.71 11.41
N GLU A 113 -3.58 -12.73 12.32
CA GLU A 113 -4.39 -13.91 12.58
C GLU A 113 -5.76 -13.46 13.04
N PHE A 114 -6.81 -14.05 12.47
CA PHE A 114 -8.18 -13.77 12.89
C PHE A 114 -8.52 -14.55 14.15
N LYS A 115 -9.45 -14.01 14.95
CA LYS A 115 -10.01 -14.73 16.10
C LYS A 115 -10.88 -15.91 15.64
N SER A 116 -11.60 -15.74 14.53
CA SER A 116 -12.47 -16.76 13.96
C SER A 116 -11.68 -17.75 13.13
N LEU A 117 -11.80 -19.04 13.42
CA LEU A 117 -11.15 -20.08 12.63
C LEU A 117 -11.72 -20.17 11.23
N ILE A 118 -13.02 -19.91 11.09
CA ILE A 118 -13.68 -19.94 9.78
C ILE A 118 -13.11 -18.83 8.90
N LEU A 119 -13.01 -17.63 9.45
CA LEU A 119 -12.49 -16.49 8.72
C LEU A 119 -11.01 -16.69 8.38
N GLN A 120 -10.24 -17.22 9.32
CA GLN A 120 -8.82 -17.50 9.10
C GLN A 120 -8.61 -18.47 7.94
N LYS A 121 -9.42 -19.52 7.87
CA LYS A 121 -9.33 -20.48 6.78
C LYS A 121 -9.76 -19.89 5.45
N ALA A 122 -10.84 -19.11 5.45
CA ALA A 122 -11.35 -18.48 4.23
C ALA A 122 -10.32 -17.52 3.63
N ILE A 123 -9.73 -16.69 4.47
CA ILE A 123 -8.72 -15.71 4.01
C ILE A 123 -7.42 -16.41 3.63
N GLY A 124 -7.01 -17.42 4.42
CA GLY A 124 -5.78 -18.15 4.14
C GLY A 124 -5.75 -18.80 2.77
N ALA A 125 -6.92 -19.23 2.29
CA ALA A 125 -7.01 -19.90 1.00
C ALA A 125 -6.77 -18.94 -0.18
N VAL A 126 -7.02 -17.64 -0.01
CA VAL A 126 -6.94 -16.66 -1.11
C VAL A 126 -5.99 -15.51 -0.81
N PHE A 127 -5.25 -15.60 0.28
CA PHE A 127 -4.48 -14.48 0.78
C PHE A 127 -3.45 -13.96 -0.23
N THR A 128 -2.72 -14.86 -0.87
CA THR A 128 -1.69 -14.46 -1.83
C THR A 128 -2.29 -13.67 -2.99
N GLU A 129 -3.41 -14.16 -3.54
CA GLU A 129 -4.09 -13.46 -4.61
C GLU A 129 -4.62 -12.10 -4.15
N ALA A 130 -5.17 -12.05 -2.93
CA ALA A 130 -5.68 -10.80 -2.39
C ALA A 130 -4.58 -9.76 -2.25
N VAL A 131 -3.40 -10.16 -1.79
CA VAL A 131 -2.26 -9.25 -1.66
C VAL A 131 -1.78 -8.80 -3.04
N GLN A 132 -1.71 -9.69 -4.02
CA GLN A 132 -1.31 -9.31 -5.36
C GLN A 132 -2.30 -8.31 -5.97
N MET A 133 -3.59 -8.52 -5.75
CA MET A 133 -4.60 -7.56 -6.19
C MET A 133 -4.41 -6.21 -5.52
N MET A 134 -4.04 -6.20 -4.23
CA MET A 134 -3.78 -4.97 -3.51
C MET A 134 -2.58 -4.23 -4.10
N VAL A 135 -1.48 -4.93 -4.33
CA VAL A 135 -0.27 -4.33 -4.92
C VAL A 135 -0.60 -3.73 -6.28
N ASN A 136 -1.30 -4.48 -7.12
CA ASN A 136 -1.68 -4.01 -8.44
C ASN A 136 -2.62 -2.81 -8.36
N ALA A 137 -3.53 -2.79 -7.40
CA ALA A 137 -4.46 -1.68 -7.20
C ALA A 137 -3.72 -0.40 -6.80
N PHE A 138 -2.71 -0.50 -5.93
CA PHE A 138 -1.90 0.66 -5.57
C PHE A 138 -1.11 1.19 -6.75
N LEU A 139 -0.52 0.32 -7.57
CA LEU A 139 0.21 0.74 -8.75
C LEU A 139 -0.71 1.40 -9.78
N LYS A 140 -1.90 0.83 -9.98
CA LYS A 140 -2.89 1.39 -10.88
C LYS A 140 -3.37 2.76 -10.37
N ARG A 141 -3.55 2.88 -9.07
CA ARG A 141 -3.93 4.15 -8.45
C ARG A 141 -2.83 5.20 -8.63
N ALA A 142 -1.56 4.79 -8.49
CA ALA A 142 -0.43 5.69 -8.73
C ALA A 142 -0.47 6.23 -10.14
N ALA A 143 -0.74 5.38 -11.13
CA ALA A 143 -0.84 5.81 -12.51
C ALA A 143 -2.02 6.77 -12.70
N ALA A 144 -3.14 6.53 -12.03
CA ALA A 144 -4.32 7.40 -12.15
C ALA A 144 -4.09 8.76 -11.50
N VAL A 145 -3.38 8.79 -10.36
CA VAL A 145 -3.16 10.03 -9.61
C VAL A 145 -1.98 10.82 -10.13
N TYR A 146 -0.88 10.14 -10.46
CA TYR A 146 0.37 10.78 -10.84
C TYR A 146 0.63 10.76 -12.35
N GLY A 147 -0.12 9.95 -13.08
CA GLY A 147 0.07 9.80 -14.51
C GLY A 147 1.33 9.02 -14.85
N THR A 148 1.96 9.39 -15.95
CA THR A 148 3.22 8.78 -16.36
C THR A 148 4.25 8.96 -15.25
N PRO A 149 5.05 7.93 -14.94
CA PRO A 149 6.07 8.07 -13.90
C PRO A 149 6.99 9.24 -14.14
N THR A 150 7.25 10.02 -13.08
CA THR A 150 8.13 11.18 -13.15
C THR A 150 9.59 10.77 -13.26
N ILE A 151 9.92 9.56 -12.82
CA ILE A 151 11.24 9.00 -12.97
C ILE A 151 11.16 7.98 -14.09
N ALA A 152 12.04 8.08 -15.06
CA ALA A 152 12.02 7.16 -16.19
C ALA A 152 12.13 5.73 -15.68
N ALA A 153 11.22 4.88 -16.12
CA ALA A 153 11.30 3.48 -15.81
C ALA A 153 12.55 2.89 -16.47
N PRO A 154 13.12 1.83 -15.89
CA PRO A 154 14.23 1.16 -16.55
C PRO A 154 13.80 0.73 -17.94
N GLU A 155 14.64 1.01 -18.90
CA GLU A 155 14.33 0.58 -20.25
C GLU A 155 14.26 -0.92 -20.31
N THR A 156 13.18 -1.41 -20.84
CA THR A 156 13.18 -2.80 -21.20
C THR A 156 14.16 -2.96 -22.34
N PRO A 157 14.88 -4.03 -22.40
CA PRO A 157 15.76 -4.24 -23.55
C PRO A 157 14.97 -4.10 -24.82
N GLY A 158 15.41 -3.19 -25.65
CA GLY A 158 14.74 -2.89 -26.89
C GLY A 158 13.71 -1.80 -26.78
N ALA A 159 13.37 -1.40 -25.61
CA ALA A 159 12.48 -0.24 -25.45
C ALA A 159 13.33 1.01 -25.45
N LEU A 160 12.92 2.06 -25.92
CA LEU A 160 13.74 3.19 -25.91
C LEU A 160 13.27 4.41 -25.42
N PRO A 161 13.75 4.99 -25.14
CA PRO A 161 13.29 6.01 -24.23
C PRO A 161 12.81 7.32 -24.66
N LEU A 162 12.75 7.25 -25.26
CA LEU A 162 12.36 8.23 -25.04
C LEU A 162 12.18 9.03 -25.05
N ALA A 163 12.26 9.10 -25.52
CA ALA A 163 12.00 9.95 -25.25
C ALA A 163 11.94 10.67 -25.33
N GLU A 164 12.09 10.76 -25.78
CA GLU A 164 11.91 11.51 -25.53
C GLU A 164 11.65 11.96 -25.71
N THR A 165 11.73 11.90 -26.34
CA THR A 165 11.36 12.54 -26.27
C THR A 165 11.17 13.17 -26.39
N PRO A 166 11.25 13.29 -26.99
CA PRO A 166 11.09 14.13 -26.98
C PRO A 166 11.06 14.79 -27.15
N GLU A 167 11.22 14.85 -27.63
CA GLU A 167 11.13 15.47 -27.48
C GLU A 167 10.89 15.96 -27.57
N PRO A 168 11.06 15.96 -28.16
CA PRO A 168 10.84 16.52 -28.17
C PRO A 168 10.68 17.07 -28.27
N ILE A 169 10.89 16.91 -28.81
CA ILE A 169 10.80 17.36 -28.62
C ILE A 169 10.56 17.87 -28.54
N ASN A 170 10.88 17.93 -28.97
CA ASN A 170 10.66 18.40 -28.72
C ASN A 170 10.35 18.97 -28.57
#